data_62e074c726d25806514cfd12c1b822ed
#
_entry.id   62e074c726d25806514cfd12c1b822ed
#
_cell.length_a   1.000
_cell.length_b   1.000
_cell.length_c   1.000
_cell.angle_alpha   90.00
_cell.angle_beta   90.00
_cell.angle_gamma   90.00
#
_symmetry.space_group_name_H-M   'P 1'
#
loop_
_entity.id
_entity.type
_entity.pdbx_description
1 polymer ?
#
loop_
_entity_poly.entity_id
_entity_poly.type
_entity_poly.pdbx_seq_one_letter_code
_entity_poly.pdbx_strand_id
1 'polypeptide(L)'
;MADNTHVYVGIAGTVGMDDSGKPLAGIFRQTPGDKGWDHLALPDGAEVHAITVHPTDHDTIFVGSTKGIYRSTNRGGKFEKLAVAGGDPDIWSILVHPKDPKRLYAGATPVDVYRSDDGGDHWKKLAHPPLPDRVHMAFACRVMRLDVDPTSPDDVYATLEANGAMRSRNAGESWEDCTADLIRFCDQAKYRSRIGSQTEIEGMLDGHALACSAAAPGTVFLANRMGLFKSVDRGESWEDMEIGRFSPLTYGRDIRTSPHDPKVMYAALSPAARSTDGSVYKSEDVGKTWKRFDHDIKADATMMGVTIHPRDPNQVYAVSRVGQMFGTQDGGKSWSESRLPEGVRDCYCVAAG
;
A
#
# COMPACT_ATOMS: atom_id res chain seq x y z
N MET A 1 19.14 18.33 -15.91
CA MET A 1 19.57 16.94 -15.69
C MET A 1 18.40 16.07 -16.05
N ALA A 2 18.58 15.05 -16.88
CA ALA A 2 17.50 14.12 -17.20
C ALA A 2 16.98 13.55 -15.88
N ASP A 3 15.67 13.62 -15.69
CA ASP A 3 15.01 13.08 -14.50
C ASP A 3 15.11 11.55 -14.60
N ASN A 4 15.98 10.95 -13.79
CA ASN A 4 16.14 9.49 -13.72
C ASN A 4 15.05 8.88 -12.83
N THR A 5 13.81 9.22 -13.07
CA THR A 5 12.67 8.58 -12.43
C THR A 5 12.65 7.09 -12.75
N HIS A 6 12.42 6.27 -11.77
CA HIS A 6 12.11 4.85 -11.95
C HIS A 6 10.76 4.51 -11.33
N VAL A 7 10.05 3.62 -12.00
CA VAL A 7 8.85 2.99 -11.45
C VAL A 7 9.17 1.54 -11.12
N TYR A 8 8.79 1.13 -9.91
CA TYR A 8 9.02 -0.21 -9.39
C TYR A 8 7.68 -0.90 -9.15
N VAL A 9 7.57 -2.16 -9.56
CA VAL A 9 6.40 -3.01 -9.30
C VAL A 9 6.87 -4.28 -8.60
N GLY A 10 6.27 -4.59 -7.46
CA GLY A 10 6.52 -5.82 -6.70
C GLY A 10 5.49 -6.90 -7.04
N ILE A 11 5.97 -8.14 -7.16
CA ILE A 11 5.17 -9.31 -7.48
C ILE A 11 5.10 -10.23 -6.28
N ALA A 12 3.87 -10.53 -5.84
CA ALA A 12 3.57 -11.55 -4.87
C ALA A 12 3.08 -12.81 -5.60
N GLY A 13 3.95 -13.73 -5.75
CA GLY A 13 3.74 -14.97 -6.48
C GLY A 13 4.83 -15.21 -7.52
N THR A 14 4.96 -16.46 -7.92
CA THR A 14 5.87 -16.84 -9.01
C THR A 14 5.16 -16.68 -10.34
N VAL A 15 5.80 -16.01 -11.26
CA VAL A 15 5.22 -15.66 -12.54
C VAL A 15 6.05 -16.17 -13.67
N GLY A 16 5.75 -17.37 -14.13
CA GLY A 16 6.50 -17.97 -15.22
C GLY A 16 7.93 -18.30 -14.84
N MET A 17 8.75 -18.59 -15.82
CA MET A 17 10.18 -18.90 -15.69
C MET A 17 10.95 -17.89 -16.54
N ASP A 18 12.13 -17.47 -16.09
CA ASP A 18 13.08 -16.78 -16.95
C ASP A 18 13.70 -17.75 -17.97
N ASP A 19 14.52 -17.23 -18.87
CA ASP A 19 15.22 -18.04 -19.90
C ASP A 19 16.13 -19.12 -19.31
N SER A 20 16.46 -19.03 -18.01
CA SER A 20 17.25 -20.02 -17.28
C SER A 20 16.40 -21.06 -16.56
N GLY A 21 15.06 -20.96 -16.62
CA GLY A 21 14.11 -21.84 -15.95
C GLY A 21 13.91 -21.51 -14.46
N LYS A 22 14.28 -20.31 -13.99
CA LYS A 22 14.00 -19.87 -12.63
C LYS A 22 12.65 -19.12 -12.56
N PRO A 23 11.87 -19.32 -11.49
CA PRO A 23 10.66 -18.55 -11.28
C PRO A 23 10.93 -17.04 -11.27
N LEU A 24 10.15 -16.29 -12.02
CA LEU A 24 10.16 -14.83 -11.99
C LEU A 24 9.40 -14.38 -10.73
N ALA A 25 10.11 -13.99 -9.71
CA ALA A 25 9.60 -13.34 -8.50
C ALA A 25 10.47 -12.11 -8.21
N GLY A 26 9.96 -11.16 -7.45
CA GLY A 26 10.74 -9.99 -7.04
C GLY A 26 10.20 -8.68 -7.58
N ILE A 27 11.05 -7.88 -8.19
CA ILE A 27 10.75 -6.50 -8.57
C ILE A 27 10.96 -6.32 -10.07
N PHE A 28 10.06 -5.60 -10.69
CA PHE A 28 10.27 -5.04 -12.03
C PHE A 28 10.47 -3.54 -11.93
N ARG A 29 11.45 -3.02 -12.68
CA ARG A 29 11.76 -1.60 -12.77
C ARG A 29 11.63 -1.12 -14.21
N GLN A 30 11.07 0.08 -14.39
CA GLN A 30 11.00 0.76 -15.68
C GLN A 30 11.37 2.23 -15.52
N THR A 31 12.16 2.77 -16.45
CA THR A 31 12.25 4.22 -16.66
C THR A 31 11.05 4.67 -17.50
N PRO A 32 10.28 5.67 -17.07
CA PRO A 32 9.13 6.15 -17.84
C PRO A 32 9.53 6.57 -19.26
N GLY A 33 8.81 6.01 -20.24
CA GLY A 33 9.10 6.18 -21.67
C GLY A 33 9.88 5.01 -22.29
N ASP A 34 10.52 4.16 -21.49
CA ASP A 34 11.13 2.93 -21.99
C ASP A 34 10.07 1.88 -22.32
N LYS A 35 10.35 1.04 -23.32
CA LYS A 35 9.43 -0.04 -23.74
C LYS A 35 9.54 -1.32 -22.91
N GLY A 36 10.64 -1.49 -22.19
CA GLY A 36 10.97 -2.70 -21.45
C GLY A 36 10.92 -2.52 -19.94
N TRP A 37 10.98 -3.66 -19.25
CA TRP A 37 11.10 -3.74 -17.81
C TRP A 37 12.37 -4.50 -17.45
N ASP A 38 13.16 -3.94 -16.53
CA ASP A 38 14.28 -4.65 -15.90
C ASP A 38 13.74 -5.56 -14.79
N HIS A 39 14.05 -6.82 -14.79
CA HIS A 39 13.78 -7.72 -13.68
C HIS A 39 14.90 -7.60 -12.64
N LEU A 40 14.56 -7.18 -11.43
CA LEU A 40 15.46 -7.01 -10.30
C LEU A 40 15.24 -8.17 -9.32
N ALA A 41 15.96 -9.26 -9.49
CA ALA A 41 15.84 -10.44 -8.65
C ALA A 41 16.37 -10.16 -7.23
N LEU A 42 15.62 -10.54 -6.21
CA LEU A 42 16.16 -10.64 -4.85
C LEU A 42 17.07 -11.86 -4.71
N PRO A 43 18.10 -11.81 -3.83
CA PRO A 43 19.11 -12.86 -3.72
C PRO A 43 18.57 -14.27 -3.48
N ASP A 44 17.44 -14.41 -2.81
CA ASP A 44 16.82 -15.69 -2.44
C ASP A 44 15.47 -15.96 -3.13
N GLY A 45 15.16 -15.21 -4.21
CA GLY A 45 13.95 -15.41 -5.00
C GLY A 45 12.66 -15.13 -4.24
N ALA A 46 12.69 -14.19 -3.30
CA ALA A 46 11.55 -13.84 -2.46
C ALA A 46 10.44 -13.13 -3.24
N GLU A 47 9.19 -13.42 -2.90
CA GLU A 47 8.02 -12.65 -3.33
C GLU A 47 8.03 -11.28 -2.68
N VAL A 48 7.52 -10.25 -3.38
CA VAL A 48 7.57 -8.86 -2.93
C VAL A 48 6.17 -8.31 -2.69
N HIS A 49 5.94 -7.88 -1.45
CA HIS A 49 4.65 -7.33 -1.00
C HIS A 49 4.67 -5.81 -0.84
N ALA A 50 5.83 -5.23 -0.56
CA ALA A 50 5.99 -3.79 -0.36
C ALA A 50 7.27 -3.26 -1.00
N ILE A 51 7.18 -2.06 -1.57
CA ILE A 51 8.32 -1.27 -2.04
C ILE A 51 8.12 0.16 -1.55
N THR A 52 9.16 0.72 -0.94
CA THR A 52 9.16 2.11 -0.48
C THR A 52 10.45 2.79 -0.92
N VAL A 53 10.32 3.85 -1.71
CA VAL A 53 11.44 4.73 -2.04
C VAL A 53 11.67 5.68 -0.87
N HIS A 54 12.92 5.85 -0.48
CA HIS A 54 13.27 6.76 0.60
C HIS A 54 12.93 8.22 0.23
N PRO A 55 12.26 9.01 1.08
CA PRO A 55 11.67 10.28 0.69
C PRO A 55 12.68 11.38 0.31
N THR A 56 13.93 11.28 0.78
CA THR A 56 14.98 12.26 0.53
C THR A 56 16.20 11.71 -0.20
N ASP A 57 16.39 10.39 -0.20
CA ASP A 57 17.46 9.68 -0.92
C ASP A 57 16.82 8.65 -1.87
N HIS A 58 16.52 9.08 -3.08
CA HIS A 58 15.80 8.28 -4.08
C HIS A 58 16.65 7.16 -4.69
N ASP A 59 17.95 7.09 -4.39
CA ASP A 59 18.78 5.94 -4.72
C ASP A 59 18.51 4.78 -3.76
N THR A 60 17.95 5.08 -2.57
CA THR A 60 17.61 4.11 -1.55
C THR A 60 16.16 3.66 -1.66
N ILE A 61 15.96 2.35 -1.78
CA ILE A 61 14.67 1.68 -1.74
C ILE A 61 14.67 0.56 -0.70
N PHE A 62 13.55 0.43 -0.01
CA PHE A 62 13.28 -0.67 0.92
C PHE A 62 12.24 -1.60 0.31
N VAL A 63 12.41 -2.89 0.52
CA VAL A 63 11.57 -3.96 -0.02
C VAL A 63 11.15 -4.89 1.09
N GLY A 64 9.84 -5.03 1.27
CA GLY A 64 9.22 -6.05 2.13
C GLY A 64 8.86 -7.28 1.33
N SER A 65 9.24 -8.44 1.84
CA SER A 65 9.12 -9.70 1.12
C SER A 65 8.78 -10.86 2.04
N THR A 66 8.50 -12.03 1.45
CA THR A 66 8.31 -13.31 2.16
C THR A 66 9.58 -13.79 2.90
N LYS A 67 10.72 -13.12 2.71
CA LYS A 67 12.04 -13.47 3.30
C LYS A 67 12.64 -12.32 4.10
N GLY A 68 11.83 -11.40 4.62
CA GLY A 68 12.28 -10.25 5.40
C GLY A 68 12.41 -8.97 4.60
N ILE A 69 13.27 -8.08 5.06
CA ILE A 69 13.48 -6.74 4.51
C ILE A 69 14.76 -6.70 3.72
N TYR A 70 14.70 -6.06 2.54
CA TYR A 70 15.87 -5.76 1.73
C TYR A 70 15.99 -4.26 1.52
N ARG A 71 17.24 -3.80 1.36
CA ARG A 71 17.57 -2.42 1.00
C ARG A 71 18.46 -2.41 -0.25
N SER A 72 18.23 -1.46 -1.12
CA SER A 72 19.17 -1.07 -2.17
C SER A 72 19.49 0.40 -1.99
N THR A 73 20.75 0.80 -2.19
CA THR A 73 21.23 2.19 -2.16
C THR A 73 21.66 2.67 -3.56
N ASN A 74 21.27 1.94 -4.59
CA ASN A 74 21.61 2.24 -5.99
C ASN A 74 20.45 1.91 -6.94
N ARG A 75 19.22 2.28 -6.55
CA ARG A 75 18.00 2.14 -7.36
C ARG A 75 17.68 0.71 -7.78
N GLY A 76 18.01 -0.27 -6.94
CA GLY A 76 17.76 -1.69 -7.21
C GLY A 76 18.89 -2.38 -7.99
N GLY A 77 20.02 -1.73 -8.24
CA GLY A 77 21.15 -2.37 -8.89
C GLY A 77 21.78 -3.50 -8.04
N LYS A 78 21.63 -3.41 -6.72
CA LYS A 78 22.02 -4.47 -5.77
C LYS A 78 21.14 -4.36 -4.53
N PHE A 79 20.71 -5.51 -4.03
CA PHE A 79 19.97 -5.62 -2.77
C PHE A 79 20.84 -6.25 -1.69
N GLU A 80 20.74 -5.72 -0.49
CA GLU A 80 21.24 -6.34 0.74
C GLU A 80 20.04 -6.74 1.62
N LYS A 81 20.12 -7.91 2.24
CA LYS A 81 19.14 -8.36 3.22
C LYS A 81 19.47 -7.77 4.57
N LEU A 82 18.46 -7.15 5.19
CA LEU A 82 18.62 -6.53 6.50
C LEU A 82 18.30 -7.53 7.62
N ALA A 83 19.05 -7.45 8.71
CA ALA A 83 18.81 -8.29 9.87
C ALA A 83 17.59 -7.77 10.67
N VAL A 84 16.59 -8.62 10.87
CA VAL A 84 15.38 -8.30 11.63
C VAL A 84 15.37 -9.16 12.91
N ALA A 85 15.03 -8.57 14.04
CA ALA A 85 14.92 -9.32 15.29
C ALA A 85 13.88 -10.45 15.18
N GLY A 86 14.29 -11.67 15.47
CA GLY A 86 13.43 -12.85 15.42
C GLY A 86 13.49 -13.62 14.08
N GLY A 87 14.33 -13.22 13.12
CA GLY A 87 14.56 -13.96 11.87
C GLY A 87 14.05 -13.22 10.63
N ASP A 88 13.48 -13.95 9.69
CA ASP A 88 13.03 -13.46 8.39
C ASP A 88 11.49 -13.39 8.33
N PRO A 89 10.85 -12.35 8.91
CA PRO A 89 9.40 -12.22 8.88
C PRO A 89 8.90 -11.96 7.45
N ASP A 90 7.70 -12.43 7.15
CA ASP A 90 7.01 -12.07 5.90
C ASP A 90 6.45 -10.65 6.02
N ILE A 91 7.06 -9.68 5.32
CA ILE A 91 6.81 -8.24 5.42
C ILE A 91 5.85 -7.77 4.33
N TRP A 92 4.73 -7.20 4.75
CA TRP A 92 3.65 -6.73 3.88
C TRP A 92 3.60 -5.21 3.71
N SER A 93 4.21 -4.46 4.60
CA SER A 93 4.29 -3.00 4.49
C SER A 93 5.58 -2.46 5.06
N ILE A 94 6.09 -1.38 4.46
CA ILE A 94 7.23 -0.60 4.96
C ILE A 94 6.89 0.88 4.86
N LEU A 95 7.13 1.60 5.93
CA LEU A 95 6.95 3.04 6.04
C LEU A 95 8.26 3.69 6.47
N VAL A 96 8.73 4.68 5.70
CA VAL A 96 9.75 5.63 6.16
C VAL A 96 9.04 6.79 6.82
N HIS A 97 9.40 7.10 8.05
CA HIS A 97 8.73 8.14 8.83
C HIS A 97 8.90 9.53 8.18
N PRO A 98 7.81 10.30 7.96
CA PRO A 98 7.85 11.52 7.13
C PRO A 98 8.67 12.66 7.73
N LYS A 99 8.88 12.69 9.05
CA LYS A 99 9.62 13.73 9.77
C LYS A 99 11.01 13.28 10.23
N ASP A 100 11.23 11.98 10.30
CA ASP A 100 12.51 11.38 10.70
C ASP A 100 12.84 10.20 9.79
N PRO A 101 13.52 10.44 8.66
CA PRO A 101 13.80 9.38 7.68
C PRO A 101 14.71 8.26 8.19
N LYS A 102 15.31 8.39 9.38
CA LYS A 102 16.02 7.29 10.04
C LYS A 102 15.07 6.33 10.74
N ARG A 103 13.85 6.78 11.06
CA ARG A 103 12.83 5.93 11.66
C ARG A 103 12.02 5.26 10.56
N LEU A 104 11.96 3.94 10.62
CA LEU A 104 11.16 3.13 9.71
C LEU A 104 10.27 2.19 10.52
N TYR A 105 9.14 1.83 9.92
CA TYR A 105 8.26 0.78 10.42
C TYR A 105 8.07 -0.29 9.34
N ALA A 106 7.93 -1.53 9.76
CA ALA A 106 7.59 -2.65 8.89
C ALA A 106 6.47 -3.48 9.53
N GLY A 107 5.46 -3.80 8.73
CA GLY A 107 4.34 -4.63 9.13
C GLY A 107 4.41 -6.00 8.51
N ALA A 108 4.11 -7.04 9.28
CA ALA A 108 4.31 -8.43 8.92
C ALA A 108 3.03 -9.29 8.98
N THR A 109 3.17 -10.54 8.54
CA THR A 109 2.26 -11.65 8.80
C THR A 109 3.01 -12.79 9.53
N PRO A 110 2.45 -13.43 10.58
CA PRO A 110 1.30 -12.94 11.37
C PRO A 110 1.47 -11.51 11.81
N VAL A 111 0.41 -10.85 12.30
CA VAL A 111 0.48 -9.44 12.69
C VAL A 111 1.59 -9.19 13.68
N ASP A 112 2.60 -8.49 13.21
CA ASP A 112 3.72 -7.95 13.98
C ASP A 112 4.12 -6.61 13.38
N VAL A 113 4.67 -5.73 14.20
CA VAL A 113 5.25 -4.45 13.75
C VAL A 113 6.70 -4.39 14.21
N TYR A 114 7.56 -4.00 13.31
CA TYR A 114 8.99 -3.76 13.57
C TYR A 114 9.31 -2.28 13.40
N ARG A 115 10.26 -1.76 14.16
CA ARG A 115 10.77 -0.39 14.02
C ARG A 115 12.29 -0.39 13.94
N SER A 116 12.82 0.43 13.05
CA SER A 116 14.20 0.87 13.02
C SER A 116 14.27 2.35 13.38
N ASP A 117 15.30 2.78 14.09
CA ASP A 117 15.58 4.18 14.43
C ASP A 117 16.94 4.64 13.84
N ASP A 118 17.54 3.85 12.94
CA ASP A 118 18.89 4.09 12.37
C ASP A 118 18.98 3.91 10.84
N GLY A 119 17.86 4.10 10.15
CA GLY A 119 17.81 4.00 8.68
C GLY A 119 17.72 2.57 8.16
N GLY A 120 17.29 1.64 8.99
CA GLY A 120 17.07 0.24 8.62
C GLY A 120 18.21 -0.69 8.99
N ASP A 121 19.28 -0.22 9.65
CA ASP A 121 20.42 -1.08 10.00
C ASP A 121 20.07 -2.07 11.12
N HIS A 122 19.26 -1.64 12.10
CA HIS A 122 18.76 -2.50 13.16
C HIS A 122 17.25 -2.39 13.30
N TRP A 123 16.58 -3.52 13.46
CA TRP A 123 15.13 -3.61 13.59
C TRP A 123 14.75 -4.28 14.91
N LYS A 124 13.89 -3.63 15.69
CA LYS A 124 13.29 -4.19 16.90
C LYS A 124 11.83 -4.55 16.65
N LYS A 125 11.39 -5.67 17.19
CA LYS A 125 9.98 -6.05 17.24
C LYS A 125 9.27 -5.20 18.28
N LEU A 126 8.15 -4.59 17.95
CA LEU A 126 7.32 -3.82 18.88
C LEU A 126 6.27 -4.74 19.52
N ALA A 127 5.91 -4.43 20.77
CA ALA A 127 4.82 -5.11 21.44
C ALA A 127 3.48 -4.60 20.89
N HIS A 128 2.55 -5.50 20.61
CA HIS A 128 1.16 -5.15 20.28
C HIS A 128 0.21 -5.92 21.22
N PRO A 129 -1.03 -5.41 21.45
CA PRO A 129 -2.00 -6.15 22.23
C PRO A 129 -2.41 -7.42 21.50
N PRO A 130 -2.89 -8.45 22.21
CA PRO A 130 -3.53 -9.58 21.56
C PRO A 130 -4.73 -9.07 20.76
N LEU A 131 -4.72 -9.33 19.46
CA LEU A 131 -5.84 -8.97 18.58
C LEU A 131 -6.95 -10.02 18.76
N PRO A 132 -8.23 -9.60 18.89
CA PRO A 132 -9.33 -10.52 18.90
C PRO A 132 -9.39 -11.33 17.59
N ASP A 133 -9.68 -12.62 17.69
CA ASP A 133 -9.95 -13.48 16.53
C ASP A 133 -11.38 -13.23 16.02
N ARG A 134 -11.55 -12.15 15.26
CA ARG A 134 -12.84 -11.71 14.75
C ARG A 134 -13.29 -12.47 13.51
N VAL A 135 -12.32 -12.86 12.68
CA VAL A 135 -12.56 -13.49 11.38
C VAL A 135 -11.56 -14.62 11.18
N HIS A 136 -12.09 -15.84 11.09
CA HIS A 136 -11.27 -17.03 10.93
C HIS A 136 -10.95 -17.25 9.45
N MET A 137 -9.76 -16.84 9.03
CA MET A 137 -9.28 -16.98 7.65
C MET A 137 -8.37 -18.21 7.49
N ALA A 138 -8.28 -18.73 6.27
CA ALA A 138 -7.33 -19.79 5.93
C ALA A 138 -5.85 -19.31 5.89
N PHE A 139 -5.62 -18.02 6.12
CA PHE A 139 -4.29 -17.41 6.20
C PHE A 139 -4.18 -16.55 7.45
N ALA A 140 -2.98 -16.33 7.92
CA ALA A 140 -2.73 -15.45 9.05
C ALA A 140 -2.97 -13.98 8.67
N CYS A 141 -3.65 -13.23 9.55
CA CYS A 141 -3.85 -11.80 9.42
C CYS A 141 -2.51 -11.09 9.26
N ARG A 142 -2.49 -10.00 8.49
CA ARG A 142 -1.28 -9.27 8.13
C ARG A 142 -1.46 -7.75 8.24
N VAL A 143 -0.35 -7.05 8.45
CA VAL A 143 -0.31 -5.58 8.46
C VAL A 143 -0.16 -5.08 7.03
N MET A 144 -1.27 -4.72 6.41
CA MET A 144 -1.31 -4.34 5.00
C MET A 144 -0.69 -2.97 4.72
N ARG A 145 -0.85 -2.03 5.65
CA ARG A 145 -0.32 -0.67 5.53
C ARG A 145 -0.07 -0.07 6.90
N LEU A 146 1.00 0.72 6.97
CA LEU A 146 1.33 1.61 8.07
C LEU A 146 1.35 3.04 7.56
N ASP A 147 0.92 4.01 8.37
CA ASP A 147 1.12 5.43 8.12
C ASP A 147 1.24 6.19 9.45
N VAL A 148 1.76 7.41 9.38
CA VAL A 148 2.00 8.31 10.52
C VAL A 148 1.24 9.61 10.27
N ASP A 149 0.56 10.13 11.30
CA ASP A 149 0.00 11.47 11.22
C ASP A 149 1.16 12.49 11.10
N PRO A 150 1.30 13.20 9.97
CA PRO A 150 2.41 14.13 9.79
C PRO A 150 2.36 15.34 10.73
N THR A 151 1.24 15.55 11.44
CA THR A 151 1.08 16.60 12.46
C THR A 151 1.32 16.10 13.89
N SER A 152 1.25 14.79 14.11
CA SER A 152 1.53 14.09 15.36
C SER A 152 2.47 12.91 15.09
N PRO A 153 3.79 13.13 14.99
CA PRO A 153 4.76 12.13 14.48
C PRO A 153 4.83 10.82 15.27
N ASP A 154 4.32 10.79 16.49
CA ASP A 154 4.24 9.57 17.30
C ASP A 154 2.91 8.82 17.17
N ASP A 155 1.93 9.40 16.45
CA ASP A 155 0.67 8.74 16.12
C ASP A 155 0.83 7.88 14.87
N VAL A 156 0.93 6.56 15.07
CA VAL A 156 1.12 5.55 14.01
C VAL A 156 -0.15 4.73 13.88
N TYR A 157 -0.58 4.51 12.64
CA TYR A 157 -1.75 3.70 12.33
C TYR A 157 -1.36 2.49 11.48
N ALA A 158 -2.07 1.39 11.67
CA ALA A 158 -1.94 0.19 10.86
C ALA A 158 -3.30 -0.35 10.47
N THR A 159 -3.48 -0.72 9.19
CA THR A 159 -4.63 -1.50 8.74
C THR A 159 -4.25 -2.96 8.58
N LEU A 160 -5.20 -3.82 8.94
CA LEU A 160 -5.02 -5.26 9.01
C LEU A 160 -5.95 -5.94 8.00
N GLU A 161 -5.43 -6.87 7.22
CA GLU A 161 -6.27 -7.73 6.41
C GLU A 161 -7.06 -8.68 7.35
N ALA A 162 -8.37 -8.68 7.17
CA ALA A 162 -9.33 -9.48 7.93
C ALA A 162 -9.43 -9.17 9.44
N ASN A 163 -8.83 -8.06 9.94
CA ASN A 163 -8.95 -7.70 11.36
C ASN A 163 -9.04 -6.19 11.66
N GLY A 164 -9.30 -5.36 10.62
CA GLY A 164 -9.62 -3.94 10.78
C GLY A 164 -8.41 -3.02 10.93
N ALA A 165 -8.29 -2.30 12.04
CA ALA A 165 -7.27 -1.28 12.25
C ALA A 165 -6.79 -1.22 13.70
N MET A 166 -5.54 -0.77 13.88
CA MET A 166 -4.95 -0.45 15.17
C MET A 166 -4.14 0.85 15.09
N ARG A 167 -3.93 1.49 16.24
CA ARG A 167 -3.13 2.72 16.37
C ARG A 167 -2.15 2.65 17.52
N SER A 168 -1.11 3.45 17.41
CA SER A 168 -0.20 3.80 18.50
C SER A 168 -0.15 5.31 18.66
N ARG A 169 -0.06 5.82 19.87
CA ARG A 169 0.14 7.25 20.19
C ARG A 169 1.53 7.55 20.75
N ASN A 170 2.43 6.59 20.69
CA ASN A 170 3.77 6.67 21.28
C ASN A 170 4.82 5.96 20.42
N ALA A 171 4.77 6.25 19.11
CA ALA A 171 5.73 5.74 18.13
C ALA A 171 5.81 4.21 18.07
N GLY A 172 4.70 3.52 18.36
CA GLY A 172 4.61 2.06 18.30
C GLY A 172 4.97 1.34 19.59
N GLU A 173 5.30 2.03 20.69
CA GLU A 173 5.64 1.36 21.95
C GLU A 173 4.42 0.66 22.59
N SER A 174 3.21 1.15 22.32
CA SER A 174 1.95 0.46 22.62
C SER A 174 0.92 0.70 21.54
N TRP A 175 0.00 -0.24 21.39
CA TRP A 175 -1.04 -0.21 20.34
C TRP A 175 -2.42 -0.41 20.95
N GLU A 176 -3.41 0.22 20.34
CA GLU A 176 -4.83 0.12 20.65
C GLU A 176 -5.61 -0.36 19.41
N ASP A 177 -6.62 -1.17 19.65
CA ASP A 177 -7.55 -1.62 18.61
C ASP A 177 -8.55 -0.53 18.26
N CYS A 178 -8.69 -0.21 16.98
CA CYS A 178 -9.60 0.82 16.44
C CYS A 178 -10.75 0.23 15.61
N THR A 179 -11.06 -1.06 15.78
CA THR A 179 -11.93 -1.81 14.87
C THR A 179 -13.41 -1.78 15.29
N ALA A 180 -13.70 -1.59 16.58
CA ALA A 180 -15.06 -1.80 17.12
C ALA A 180 -16.14 -0.99 16.38
N ASP A 181 -15.85 0.25 16.02
CA ASP A 181 -16.78 1.13 15.32
C ASP A 181 -16.99 0.72 13.85
N LEU A 182 -15.96 0.18 13.18
CA LEU A 182 -16.09 -0.37 11.82
C LEU A 182 -17.10 -1.53 11.78
N ILE A 183 -17.13 -2.37 12.81
CA ILE A 183 -18.06 -3.52 12.88
C ILE A 183 -19.51 -3.05 12.92
N ARG A 184 -19.82 -1.92 13.56
CA ARG A 184 -21.18 -1.36 13.63
C ARG A 184 -21.78 -1.05 12.27
N PHE A 185 -20.97 -0.75 11.24
CA PHE A 185 -21.48 -0.61 9.89
C PHE A 185 -22.20 -1.85 9.39
N CYS A 186 -21.79 -3.04 9.84
CA CYS A 186 -22.41 -4.33 9.44
C CYS A 186 -23.82 -4.54 10.01
N ASP A 187 -24.33 -3.64 10.86
CA ASP A 187 -25.76 -3.61 11.21
C ASP A 187 -26.61 -3.31 9.95
N GLN A 188 -26.03 -2.60 8.97
CA GLN A 188 -26.64 -2.34 7.68
C GLN A 188 -26.21 -3.40 6.66
N ALA A 189 -27.17 -4.02 5.97
CA ALA A 189 -26.93 -5.11 5.02
C ALA A 189 -25.94 -4.76 3.90
N LYS A 190 -25.89 -3.49 3.48
CA LYS A 190 -24.98 -3.03 2.41
C LYS A 190 -23.48 -3.17 2.74
N TYR A 191 -23.11 -3.27 4.03
CA TYR A 191 -21.75 -3.42 4.48
C TYR A 191 -21.39 -4.85 4.90
N ARG A 192 -22.30 -5.81 4.70
CA ARG A 192 -22.05 -7.21 4.98
C ARG A 192 -21.44 -7.90 3.79
N SER A 193 -20.33 -8.58 3.99
CA SER A 193 -19.67 -9.35 2.93
C SER A 193 -18.88 -10.50 3.53
N ARG A 194 -19.13 -11.71 3.03
CA ARG A 194 -18.32 -12.90 3.29
C ARG A 194 -17.30 -13.05 2.18
N ILE A 195 -16.10 -13.47 2.53
CA ILE A 195 -15.03 -13.72 1.56
C ILE A 195 -14.60 -15.19 1.62
N GLY A 196 -14.03 -15.62 2.72
CA GLY A 196 -13.54 -16.96 2.95
C GLY A 196 -13.98 -17.54 4.28
N SER A 197 -14.53 -16.71 5.17
CA SER A 197 -15.08 -17.10 6.45
C SER A 197 -16.60 -17.22 6.42
N GLN A 198 -17.18 -17.62 7.56
CA GLN A 198 -18.64 -17.64 7.73
C GLN A 198 -19.19 -16.32 8.29
N THR A 199 -18.33 -15.32 8.49
CA THR A 199 -18.63 -14.07 9.18
C THR A 199 -18.95 -12.95 8.20
N GLU A 200 -20.11 -12.29 8.34
CA GLU A 200 -20.54 -11.20 7.46
C GLU A 200 -19.77 -9.89 7.64
N ILE A 201 -19.05 -9.74 8.75
CA ILE A 201 -18.19 -8.57 9.02
C ILE A 201 -16.85 -8.62 8.27
N GLU A 202 -16.52 -9.74 7.66
CA GLU A 202 -15.23 -10.00 7.04
C GLU A 202 -14.84 -8.92 6.03
N GLY A 203 -15.77 -8.54 5.13
CA GLY A 203 -15.49 -7.50 4.12
C GLY A 203 -15.22 -6.13 4.71
N MET A 204 -15.84 -5.76 5.83
CA MET A 204 -15.58 -4.51 6.53
C MET A 204 -14.20 -4.51 7.20
N LEU A 205 -13.75 -5.66 7.68
CA LEU A 205 -12.46 -5.84 8.34
C LEU A 205 -11.31 -6.16 7.38
N ASP A 206 -11.59 -6.36 6.09
CA ASP A 206 -10.61 -6.61 5.03
C ASP A 206 -9.94 -5.29 4.62
N GLY A 207 -9.07 -4.78 5.50
CA GLY A 207 -8.36 -3.53 5.32
C GLY A 207 -7.19 -3.67 4.34
N HIS A 208 -7.09 -2.76 3.36
CA HIS A 208 -6.08 -2.82 2.31
C HIS A 208 -5.03 -1.72 2.41
N ALA A 209 -5.46 -0.49 2.68
CA ALA A 209 -4.58 0.67 2.79
C ALA A 209 -5.14 1.71 3.75
N LEU A 210 -4.27 2.52 4.30
CA LEU A 210 -4.65 3.72 5.05
C LEU A 210 -3.71 4.88 4.70
N ALA A 211 -4.17 6.10 4.96
CA ALA A 211 -3.42 7.31 4.74
C ALA A 211 -3.77 8.36 5.81
N CYS A 212 -2.79 9.19 6.16
CA CYS A 212 -2.96 10.39 6.97
C CYS A 212 -2.67 11.64 6.14
N SER A 213 -3.12 12.80 6.58
CA SER A 213 -2.90 14.05 5.87
C SER A 213 -2.64 15.21 6.83
N ALA A 214 -1.61 16.02 6.55
CA ALA A 214 -1.36 17.26 7.29
C ALA A 214 -2.49 18.29 7.12
N ALA A 215 -3.33 18.18 6.10
CA ALA A 215 -4.50 19.04 5.92
C ALA A 215 -5.69 18.63 6.80
N ALA A 216 -5.62 17.47 7.46
CA ALA A 216 -6.65 16.95 8.35
C ALA A 216 -6.00 16.29 9.58
N PRO A 217 -5.45 17.09 10.51
CA PRO A 217 -4.78 16.57 11.72
C PRO A 217 -5.69 15.63 12.52
N GLY A 218 -5.15 14.50 12.95
CA GLY A 218 -5.88 13.48 13.70
C GLY A 218 -6.90 12.69 12.87
N THR A 219 -6.92 12.89 11.53
CA THR A 219 -7.77 12.11 10.63
C THR A 219 -6.97 10.99 10.00
N VAL A 220 -7.53 9.78 10.02
CA VAL A 220 -7.03 8.63 9.28
C VAL A 220 -8.07 8.17 8.26
N PHE A 221 -7.62 7.93 7.03
CA PHE A 221 -8.42 7.45 5.92
C PHE A 221 -8.13 5.97 5.70
N LEU A 222 -9.15 5.17 5.48
CA LEU A 222 -9.06 3.72 5.31
C LEU A 222 -9.71 3.30 3.99
N ALA A 223 -9.00 2.54 3.20
CA ALA A 223 -9.54 1.79 2.06
C ALA A 223 -9.67 0.31 2.43
N ASN A 224 -10.85 -0.22 2.27
CA ASN A 224 -11.15 -1.64 2.48
C ASN A 224 -12.05 -2.19 1.38
N ARG A 225 -12.44 -3.45 1.49
CA ARG A 225 -13.34 -4.09 0.53
C ARG A 225 -14.67 -3.38 0.35
N MET A 226 -15.19 -2.73 1.38
CA MET A 226 -16.53 -2.13 1.38
C MET A 226 -16.56 -0.68 0.90
N GLY A 227 -15.40 -0.01 0.83
CA GLY A 227 -15.33 1.38 0.39
C GLY A 227 -14.12 2.15 0.91
N LEU A 228 -14.32 3.46 1.01
CA LEU A 228 -13.42 4.37 1.67
C LEU A 228 -14.09 4.90 2.94
N PHE A 229 -13.35 4.86 4.04
CA PHE A 229 -13.80 5.30 5.36
C PHE A 229 -12.81 6.30 5.93
N LYS A 230 -13.24 7.11 6.87
CA LYS A 230 -12.36 8.01 7.61
C LYS A 230 -12.74 8.03 9.09
N SER A 231 -11.75 8.26 9.92
CA SER A 231 -11.92 8.65 11.32
C SER A 231 -11.35 10.04 11.50
N VAL A 232 -12.08 10.93 12.15
CA VAL A 232 -11.63 12.31 12.44
C VAL A 232 -11.18 12.49 13.89
N ASP A 233 -11.18 11.40 14.66
CA ASP A 233 -10.87 11.33 16.08
C ASP A 233 -9.81 10.27 16.40
N ARG A 234 -8.84 10.13 15.49
CA ARG A 234 -7.71 9.21 15.62
C ARG A 234 -8.10 7.74 15.71
N GLY A 235 -9.17 7.31 15.03
CA GLY A 235 -9.63 5.92 14.98
C GLY A 235 -10.61 5.52 16.09
N GLU A 236 -11.14 6.46 16.88
CA GLU A 236 -12.19 6.17 17.88
C GLU A 236 -13.53 5.83 17.22
N SER A 237 -13.91 6.62 16.21
CA SER A 237 -15.10 6.39 15.40
C SER A 237 -14.82 6.50 13.92
N TRP A 238 -15.65 5.90 13.09
CA TRP A 238 -15.47 5.86 11.65
C TRP A 238 -16.71 6.37 10.91
N GLU A 239 -16.48 7.03 9.78
CA GLU A 239 -17.48 7.54 8.87
C GLU A 239 -17.27 6.93 7.47
N ASP A 240 -18.38 6.58 6.78
CA ASP A 240 -18.33 6.24 5.35
C ASP A 240 -18.09 7.52 4.53
N MET A 241 -17.08 7.53 3.67
CA MET A 241 -16.82 8.63 2.73
C MET A 241 -17.75 8.61 1.52
N GLU A 242 -18.71 7.69 1.50
CA GLU A 242 -19.75 7.54 0.48
C GLU A 242 -19.20 7.55 -0.97
N ILE A 243 -18.11 6.81 -1.18
CA ILE A 243 -17.42 6.78 -2.49
C ILE A 243 -18.37 6.40 -3.65
N GLY A 244 -19.40 5.64 -3.38
CA GLY A 244 -20.44 5.27 -4.34
C GLY A 244 -21.24 6.44 -4.93
N ARG A 245 -21.15 7.65 -4.35
CA ARG A 245 -21.72 8.89 -4.92
C ARG A 245 -20.88 9.44 -6.08
N PHE A 246 -19.61 9.09 -6.14
CA PHE A 246 -18.61 9.61 -7.07
C PHE A 246 -18.15 8.55 -8.07
N SER A 247 -18.27 7.28 -7.71
CA SER A 247 -17.73 6.16 -8.47
C SER A 247 -18.68 4.96 -8.44
N PRO A 248 -18.87 4.25 -9.57
CA PRO A 248 -19.52 2.94 -9.57
C PRO A 248 -18.60 1.85 -8.98
N LEU A 249 -17.29 2.15 -8.81
CA LEU A 249 -16.28 1.26 -8.27
C LEU A 249 -16.12 1.56 -6.78
N THR A 250 -16.44 0.61 -5.92
CA THR A 250 -16.45 0.84 -4.46
C THR A 250 -15.44 0.00 -3.69
N TYR A 251 -14.88 -1.06 -4.30
CA TYR A 251 -13.81 -1.82 -3.67
C TYR A 251 -12.54 -0.98 -3.60
N GLY A 252 -12.22 -0.47 -2.41
CA GLY A 252 -11.04 0.36 -2.16
C GLY A 252 -9.79 -0.49 -1.98
N ARG A 253 -8.83 -0.42 -2.91
CA ARG A 253 -7.58 -1.20 -2.81
C ARG A 253 -6.41 -0.39 -2.29
N ASP A 254 -6.30 0.89 -2.68
CA ASP A 254 -5.25 1.79 -2.19
C ASP A 254 -5.83 3.19 -1.95
N ILE A 255 -5.25 3.92 -1.01
CA ILE A 255 -5.50 5.33 -0.76
C ILE A 255 -4.18 6.00 -0.37
N ARG A 256 -3.89 7.15 -0.97
CA ARG A 256 -2.64 7.89 -0.78
C ARG A 256 -2.89 9.37 -0.66
N THR A 257 -2.18 10.02 0.25
CA THR A 257 -2.06 11.49 0.28
C THR A 257 -0.86 11.92 -0.57
N SER A 258 -1.02 12.98 -1.34
CA SER A 258 0.08 13.54 -2.14
C SER A 258 1.17 14.13 -1.23
N PRO A 259 2.46 13.84 -1.48
CA PRO A 259 3.55 14.46 -0.75
C PRO A 259 3.72 15.95 -1.05
N HIS A 260 3.08 16.46 -2.12
CA HIS A 260 3.21 17.85 -2.59
C HIS A 260 2.11 18.78 -2.08
N ASP A 261 0.90 18.26 -1.95
CA ASP A 261 -0.26 18.99 -1.41
C ASP A 261 -1.06 18.05 -0.51
N PRO A 262 -1.09 18.29 0.80
CA PRO A 262 -1.79 17.43 1.74
C PRO A 262 -3.31 17.41 1.57
N LYS A 263 -3.90 18.30 0.74
CA LYS A 263 -5.31 18.24 0.38
C LYS A 263 -5.60 17.26 -0.74
N VAL A 264 -4.59 16.91 -1.53
CA VAL A 264 -4.73 16.02 -2.68
C VAL A 264 -4.57 14.57 -2.26
N MET A 265 -5.54 13.75 -2.62
CA MET A 265 -5.54 12.32 -2.36
C MET A 265 -5.86 11.54 -3.63
N TYR A 266 -5.36 10.31 -3.69
CA TYR A 266 -5.63 9.36 -4.76
C TYR A 266 -6.15 8.05 -4.17
N ALA A 267 -7.07 7.41 -4.89
CA ALA A 267 -7.59 6.09 -4.52
C ALA A 267 -7.61 5.16 -5.73
N ALA A 268 -7.15 3.93 -5.53
CA ALA A 268 -7.30 2.84 -6.49
C ALA A 268 -8.59 2.08 -6.17
N LEU A 269 -9.55 2.13 -7.09
CA LEU A 269 -10.89 1.56 -6.91
C LEU A 269 -11.19 0.51 -7.99
N SER A 270 -11.98 -0.49 -7.63
CA SER A 270 -12.38 -1.57 -8.51
C SER A 270 -13.78 -2.08 -8.15
N PRO A 271 -14.43 -2.92 -8.97
CA PRO A 271 -15.68 -3.59 -8.58
C PRO A 271 -15.49 -4.64 -7.49
N ALA A 272 -14.34 -5.33 -7.47
CA ALA A 272 -14.04 -6.43 -6.56
C ALA A 272 -12.53 -6.76 -6.53
N ALA A 273 -12.13 -7.67 -5.63
CA ALA A 273 -10.75 -8.15 -5.48
C ALA A 273 -10.20 -8.84 -6.76
N ARG A 274 -11.08 -9.45 -7.54
CA ARG A 274 -10.78 -10.04 -8.84
C ARG A 274 -11.85 -9.57 -9.82
N SER A 275 -11.53 -8.56 -10.59
CA SER A 275 -12.41 -7.93 -11.56
C SER A 275 -11.68 -7.71 -12.88
N THR A 276 -12.43 -7.32 -13.88
CA THR A 276 -11.92 -6.93 -15.21
C THR A 276 -12.00 -5.42 -15.41
N ASP A 277 -11.99 -4.67 -14.32
CA ASP A 277 -12.08 -3.22 -14.31
C ASP A 277 -11.40 -2.65 -13.05
N GLY A 278 -10.89 -1.44 -13.18
CA GLY A 278 -10.28 -0.67 -12.10
C GLY A 278 -9.91 0.72 -12.57
N SER A 279 -9.80 1.65 -11.64
CA SER A 279 -9.57 3.05 -11.97
C SER A 279 -8.90 3.79 -10.82
N VAL A 280 -8.23 4.90 -11.13
CA VAL A 280 -7.68 5.84 -10.17
C VAL A 280 -8.62 7.04 -10.04
N TYR A 281 -8.97 7.37 -8.81
CA TYR A 281 -9.75 8.54 -8.46
C TYR A 281 -8.87 9.53 -7.72
N LYS A 282 -9.11 10.83 -7.93
CA LYS A 282 -8.43 11.95 -7.27
C LYS A 282 -9.42 12.79 -6.50
N SER A 283 -9.03 13.19 -5.31
CA SER A 283 -9.66 14.24 -4.50
C SER A 283 -8.69 15.41 -4.36
N GLU A 284 -9.21 16.64 -4.33
CA GLU A 284 -8.45 17.88 -4.11
C GLU A 284 -8.92 18.62 -2.84
N ASP A 285 -9.76 17.97 -2.03
CA ASP A 285 -10.42 18.55 -0.86
C ASP A 285 -10.44 17.60 0.36
N VAL A 286 -9.33 16.84 0.51
CA VAL A 286 -9.14 15.89 1.62
C VAL A 286 -10.22 14.81 1.63
N GLY A 287 -10.52 14.26 0.45
CA GLY A 287 -11.46 13.14 0.31
C GLY A 287 -12.93 13.50 0.44
N LYS A 288 -13.33 14.78 0.42
CA LYS A 288 -14.75 15.17 0.44
C LYS A 288 -15.46 14.91 -0.88
N THR A 289 -14.74 15.13 -1.99
CA THR A 289 -15.23 14.84 -3.35
C THR A 289 -14.16 14.07 -4.13
N TRP A 290 -14.60 13.22 -5.05
CA TRP A 290 -13.73 12.39 -5.86
C TRP A 290 -14.10 12.49 -7.33
N LYS A 291 -13.09 12.50 -8.21
CA LYS A 291 -13.26 12.46 -9.66
C LYS A 291 -12.37 11.38 -10.24
N ARG A 292 -12.84 10.69 -11.26
CA ARG A 292 -12.01 9.78 -12.03
C ARG A 292 -10.84 10.56 -12.60
N PHE A 293 -9.62 10.06 -12.36
CA PHE A 293 -8.39 10.74 -12.74
C PHE A 293 -7.78 10.15 -14.02
N ASP A 294 -7.93 8.86 -14.21
CA ASP A 294 -7.38 8.08 -15.32
C ASP A 294 -8.36 7.95 -16.50
N HIS A 295 -8.98 9.04 -16.93
CA HIS A 295 -10.14 9.06 -17.82
C HIS A 295 -9.95 8.39 -19.19
N ASP A 296 -8.74 8.26 -19.70
CA ASP A 296 -8.43 7.71 -21.02
C ASP A 296 -7.81 6.30 -20.99
N ILE A 297 -7.76 5.65 -19.82
CA ILE A 297 -7.24 4.29 -19.71
C ILE A 297 -8.33 3.29 -19.36
N LYS A 298 -8.08 2.04 -19.69
CA LYS A 298 -8.93 0.91 -19.34
C LYS A 298 -8.10 -0.19 -18.70
N ALA A 299 -8.31 -0.39 -17.41
CA ALA A 299 -7.76 -1.56 -16.75
C ALA A 299 -8.55 -2.81 -17.15
N ASP A 300 -7.85 -3.91 -17.34
CA ASP A 300 -8.42 -5.24 -17.61
C ASP A 300 -8.45 -6.13 -16.34
N ALA A 301 -8.02 -5.56 -15.23
CA ALA A 301 -8.04 -6.21 -13.92
C ALA A 301 -8.17 -5.19 -12.77
N THR A 302 -8.39 -5.70 -11.56
CA THR A 302 -8.41 -4.89 -10.33
C THR A 302 -7.19 -3.97 -10.24
N MET A 303 -7.43 -2.67 -10.01
CA MET A 303 -6.38 -1.69 -9.74
C MET A 303 -5.83 -1.94 -8.34
N MET A 304 -4.53 -2.25 -8.22
CA MET A 304 -3.94 -2.72 -6.97
C MET A 304 -3.24 -1.61 -6.18
N GLY A 305 -2.71 -0.62 -6.85
CA GLY A 305 -2.01 0.45 -6.17
C GLY A 305 -1.83 1.69 -7.02
N VAL A 306 -1.61 2.81 -6.35
CA VAL A 306 -1.26 4.10 -6.94
C VAL A 306 -0.06 4.69 -6.21
N THR A 307 0.82 5.36 -6.93
CA THR A 307 1.97 6.08 -6.36
C THR A 307 2.13 7.44 -7.02
N ILE A 308 2.56 8.41 -6.24
CA ILE A 308 2.87 9.76 -6.68
C ILE A 308 4.38 9.92 -6.60
N HIS A 309 4.99 10.44 -7.66
CA HIS A 309 6.43 10.70 -7.65
C HIS A 309 6.79 11.73 -6.57
N PRO A 310 7.80 11.48 -5.72
CA PRO A 310 8.07 12.30 -4.52
C PRO A 310 8.56 13.72 -4.82
N ARG A 311 9.04 14.00 -6.05
CA ARG A 311 9.56 15.33 -6.46
C ARG A 311 8.74 16.02 -7.54
N ASP A 312 7.83 15.30 -8.21
CA ASP A 312 7.03 15.85 -9.31
C ASP A 312 5.55 15.50 -9.13
N PRO A 313 4.69 16.47 -8.77
CA PRO A 313 3.26 16.24 -8.59
C PRO A 313 2.52 15.83 -9.86
N ASN A 314 3.13 16.05 -11.04
CA ASN A 314 2.53 15.68 -12.30
C ASN A 314 2.72 14.20 -12.66
N GLN A 315 3.64 13.52 -11.97
CA GLN A 315 3.92 12.12 -12.21
C GLN A 315 3.15 11.24 -11.23
N VAL A 316 2.19 10.48 -11.76
CA VAL A 316 1.38 9.51 -11.01
C VAL A 316 1.36 8.21 -11.77
N TYR A 317 1.54 7.10 -11.06
CA TYR A 317 1.58 5.76 -11.63
C TYR A 317 0.63 4.83 -10.88
N ALA A 318 0.02 3.90 -11.60
CA ALA A 318 -0.86 2.90 -11.03
C ALA A 318 -0.62 1.53 -11.68
N VAL A 319 -0.86 0.46 -10.93
CA VAL A 319 -0.68 -0.90 -11.40
C VAL A 319 -1.93 -1.73 -11.19
N SER A 320 -2.32 -2.50 -12.20
CA SER A 320 -3.35 -3.51 -12.09
C SER A 320 -2.78 -4.83 -11.58
N ARG A 321 -3.65 -5.71 -11.10
CA ARG A 321 -3.28 -7.02 -10.56
C ARG A 321 -2.49 -7.90 -11.55
N VAL A 322 -2.70 -7.72 -12.84
CA VAL A 322 -2.11 -8.54 -13.92
C VAL A 322 -0.96 -7.84 -14.64
N GLY A 323 -0.40 -6.80 -14.05
CA GLY A 323 0.81 -6.16 -14.56
C GLY A 323 0.58 -5.13 -15.66
N GLN A 324 -0.64 -4.58 -15.82
CA GLN A 324 -0.78 -3.31 -16.54
C GLN A 324 -0.29 -2.20 -15.62
N MET A 325 0.66 -1.42 -16.08
CA MET A 325 1.10 -0.19 -15.42
C MET A 325 0.64 1.00 -16.26
N PHE A 326 0.00 1.94 -15.61
CA PHE A 326 -0.46 3.20 -16.17
C PHE A 326 0.32 4.35 -15.58
N GLY A 327 0.69 5.33 -16.40
CA GLY A 327 1.45 6.48 -15.95
C GLY A 327 1.03 7.78 -16.63
N THR A 328 1.01 8.86 -15.87
CA THR A 328 0.94 10.23 -16.38
C THR A 328 2.17 11.01 -15.94
N GLN A 329 2.65 11.92 -16.79
CA GLN A 329 3.77 12.82 -16.50
C GLN A 329 3.36 14.32 -16.63
N ASP A 330 2.09 14.58 -16.85
CA ASP A 330 1.53 15.91 -17.12
C ASP A 330 0.31 16.27 -16.24
N GLY A 331 0.23 15.60 -15.07
CA GLY A 331 -0.84 15.84 -14.10
C GLY A 331 -2.18 15.24 -14.50
N GLY A 332 -2.16 14.16 -15.29
CA GLY A 332 -3.36 13.43 -15.70
C GLY A 332 -3.99 13.94 -17.00
N LYS A 333 -3.34 14.85 -17.75
CA LYS A 333 -3.83 15.32 -19.04
C LYS A 333 -3.70 14.24 -20.13
N SER A 334 -2.65 13.44 -20.03
CA SER A 334 -2.46 12.25 -20.87
C SER A 334 -1.96 11.08 -20.04
N TRP A 335 -2.24 9.86 -20.51
CA TRP A 335 -1.87 8.62 -19.86
C TRP A 335 -1.16 7.69 -20.84
N SER A 336 -0.18 6.97 -20.37
CA SER A 336 0.49 5.89 -21.09
C SER A 336 0.24 4.56 -20.38
N GLU A 337 0.21 3.48 -21.17
CA GLU A 337 0.17 2.10 -20.66
C GLU A 337 1.48 1.41 -21.01
N SER A 338 2.01 0.65 -20.06
CA SER A 338 3.01 -0.38 -20.30
C SER A 338 2.59 -1.67 -19.61
N ARG A 339 3.13 -2.81 -20.06
CA ARG A 339 2.82 -4.11 -19.47
C ARG A 339 4.08 -4.78 -18.99
N LEU A 340 4.01 -5.35 -17.81
CA LEU A 340 5.02 -6.27 -17.33
C LEU A 340 5.08 -7.50 -18.26
N PRO A 341 6.17 -8.28 -18.22
CA PRO A 341 6.29 -9.49 -19.04
C PRO A 341 5.08 -10.42 -18.94
N GLU A 342 4.81 -11.15 -20.02
CA GLU A 342 3.68 -12.07 -20.09
C GLU A 342 3.73 -13.09 -18.95
N GLY A 343 2.56 -13.37 -18.39
CA GLY A 343 2.44 -14.30 -17.25
C GLY A 343 2.57 -13.62 -15.88
N VAL A 344 2.99 -12.36 -15.77
CA VAL A 344 3.01 -11.62 -14.50
C VAL A 344 1.60 -11.45 -13.93
N ARG A 345 1.44 -11.82 -12.65
CA ARG A 345 0.18 -11.72 -11.91
C ARG A 345 0.47 -11.33 -10.47
N ASP A 346 -0.57 -10.97 -9.74
CA ASP A 346 -0.50 -10.65 -8.33
C ASP A 346 0.53 -9.54 -8.04
N CYS A 347 0.47 -8.44 -8.84
CA CYS A 347 1.17 -7.21 -8.54
C CYS A 347 0.49 -6.56 -7.33
N TYR A 348 1.23 -6.40 -6.21
CA TYR A 348 0.66 -5.90 -4.95
C TYR A 348 1.09 -4.48 -4.62
N CYS A 349 2.21 -4.03 -5.14
CA CYS A 349 2.73 -2.70 -4.83
C CYS A 349 3.36 -2.03 -6.06
N VAL A 350 3.29 -0.72 -6.07
CA VAL A 350 3.95 0.18 -7.02
C VAL A 350 4.59 1.33 -6.26
N ALA A 351 5.81 1.71 -6.65
CA ALA A 351 6.53 2.85 -6.10
C ALA A 351 7.24 3.61 -7.23
N ALA A 352 7.47 4.90 -7.06
CA ALA A 352 8.19 5.76 -8.00
C ALA A 352 9.21 6.64 -7.27
N GLY A 353 10.37 6.91 -7.92
CA GLY A 353 11.39 7.76 -7.36
C GLY A 353 12.63 7.94 -8.22
#